data_a66688c01e1d7a094bfb456321941c2c
#
_entry.id   a66688c01e1d7a094bfb456321941c2c
#
_cell.length_a   1.000
_cell.length_b   1.000
_cell.length_c   1.000
_cell.angle_alpha   90.00
_cell.angle_beta   90.00
_cell.angle_gamma   90.00
#
_symmetry.space_group_name_H-M   'P 1'
#
loop_
_entity.id
_entity.type
_entity.pdbx_description
1 polymer ?
#
loop_
_entity_poly.entity_id
_entity_poly.type
_entity_poly.pdbx_seq_one_letter_code
_entity_poly.pdbx_strand_id
1 'polypeptide(L)'
;MNRFRQTGAAVLAALTTLVAWPAAAQTPPSPAPIRIGLIAPLTGPSSDFGKPVLHGAQMAADEINAAGGYLGRPIELVVHDDKGQPDVGRAASQAMVESGVLAAIGFCNTGVALKSIDLFQQARVPLLVPCSAGAPVTRQYPAPESYVFRNAPSDAIQAPFVVNDLIRRGWTRVAIFADKTAYGESGLRDVEAAMATHQLKPVHVERFDLGVKDLSAGLQKARQAGANVVFSYTVGPENATIALGRQAIGWDVPQVGGWTLSFPFFIAGSGSAAEGALMAQSFIAEPSNERRAAFLATYARKHQGPPPVPMAAAQSYDAMYLLTYAIFAVRGKLDGPAIKQALENLPRTYYGVVATYDRPFTPDDKEAVTSNMLIMGQVRKGKVTFAYPEDARRNLFVQRKR
;
A
#
# COMPACT_ATOMS: atom_id res chain seq x y z
N MET A 1 -42.24 -11.98 -107.58
CA MET A 1 -40.86 -11.46 -107.43
C MET A 1 -40.88 -10.42 -106.27
N ASN A 2 -40.82 -10.83 -105.03
CA ASN A 2 -40.81 -9.95 -103.92
C ASN A 2 -39.86 -10.50 -102.88
N ARG A 3 -38.89 -9.72 -102.52
CA ARG A 3 -37.91 -10.02 -101.45
C ARG A 3 -38.46 -9.43 -100.15
N PHE A 4 -38.63 -10.29 -99.13
CA PHE A 4 -38.91 -9.86 -97.75
C PHE A 4 -37.58 -9.62 -97.07
N ARG A 5 -37.46 -8.43 -96.52
CA ARG A 5 -36.40 -8.07 -95.55
C ARG A 5 -36.93 -8.32 -94.13
N GLN A 6 -36.26 -9.17 -93.36
CA GLN A 6 -36.45 -9.34 -91.97
C GLN A 6 -35.46 -8.43 -91.19
N THR A 7 -35.97 -7.52 -90.39
CA THR A 7 -35.22 -6.71 -89.44
C THR A 7 -35.22 -7.41 -88.07
N GLY A 8 -34.07 -7.89 -87.67
CA GLY A 8 -33.88 -8.47 -86.34
C GLY A 8 -33.63 -7.36 -85.34
N ALA A 9 -34.44 -7.31 -84.29
CA ALA A 9 -34.24 -6.42 -83.11
C ALA A 9 -33.36 -7.20 -82.09
N ALA A 10 -32.18 -6.69 -81.81
CA ALA A 10 -31.33 -7.17 -80.72
C ALA A 10 -31.76 -6.53 -79.38
N VAL A 11 -32.20 -7.37 -78.44
CA VAL A 11 -32.50 -6.99 -77.11
C VAL A 11 -31.22 -7.09 -76.26
N LEU A 12 -30.66 -5.94 -75.81
CA LEU A 12 -29.51 -5.87 -74.91
C LEU A 12 -30.02 -6.03 -73.47
N ALA A 13 -29.80 -7.18 -72.85
CA ALA A 13 -30.05 -7.40 -71.44
C ALA A 13 -28.88 -6.84 -70.62
N ALA A 14 -29.07 -5.70 -69.93
CA ALA A 14 -28.11 -5.15 -68.99
C ALA A 14 -28.17 -5.92 -67.65
N LEU A 15 -27.16 -6.76 -67.36
CA LEU A 15 -26.95 -7.34 -66.01
C LEU A 15 -26.39 -6.26 -65.08
N THR A 16 -27.21 -5.70 -64.19
CA THR A 16 -26.76 -4.90 -63.07
C THR A 16 -26.28 -5.83 -61.92
N THR A 17 -24.98 -6.05 -61.82
CA THR A 17 -24.38 -6.69 -60.62
C THR A 17 -24.45 -5.78 -59.43
N LEU A 18 -25.37 -6.05 -58.47
CA LEU A 18 -25.35 -5.44 -57.14
C LEU A 18 -24.09 -5.92 -56.38
N VAL A 19 -23.09 -5.07 -56.30
CA VAL A 19 -21.97 -5.25 -55.38
C VAL A 19 -22.49 -4.98 -53.97
N ALA A 20 -22.79 -6.05 -53.23
CA ALA A 20 -23.08 -5.95 -51.80
C ALA A 20 -21.80 -5.53 -51.06
N TRP A 21 -21.74 -4.29 -50.64
CA TRP A 21 -20.68 -3.80 -49.73
C TRP A 21 -20.85 -4.52 -48.39
N PRO A 22 -19.80 -5.17 -47.84
CA PRO A 22 -19.92 -5.77 -46.52
C PRO A 22 -20.24 -4.64 -45.52
N ALA A 23 -21.39 -4.72 -44.89
CA ALA A 23 -21.71 -3.85 -43.76
C ALA A 23 -20.59 -4.04 -42.74
N ALA A 24 -19.83 -2.97 -42.45
CA ALA A 24 -18.83 -2.98 -41.41
C ALA A 24 -19.57 -3.36 -40.12
N ALA A 25 -19.27 -4.54 -39.58
CA ALA A 25 -19.80 -4.99 -38.31
C ALA A 25 -19.39 -3.95 -37.27
N GLN A 26 -20.35 -3.16 -36.81
CA GLN A 26 -20.13 -2.23 -35.71
C GLN A 26 -19.72 -3.06 -34.52
N THR A 27 -18.45 -2.94 -34.12
CA THR A 27 -17.95 -3.53 -32.88
C THR A 27 -18.87 -3.02 -31.76
N PRO A 28 -19.50 -3.91 -30.98
CA PRO A 28 -20.36 -3.46 -29.88
C PRO A 28 -19.54 -2.52 -28.97
N PRO A 29 -20.14 -1.44 -28.45
CA PRO A 29 -19.44 -0.51 -27.57
C PRO A 29 -18.82 -1.28 -26.43
N SER A 30 -17.53 -1.02 -26.15
CA SER A 30 -16.82 -1.65 -25.05
C SER A 30 -17.60 -1.36 -23.75
N PRO A 31 -17.86 -2.38 -22.93
CA PRO A 31 -18.64 -2.17 -21.71
C PRO A 31 -17.93 -1.19 -20.79
N ALA A 32 -18.69 -0.32 -20.09
CA ALA A 32 -18.16 0.73 -19.23
C ALA A 32 -17.17 0.13 -18.19
N PRO A 33 -16.01 0.77 -17.94
CA PRO A 33 -15.00 0.26 -17.05
C PRO A 33 -15.47 0.18 -15.59
N ILE A 34 -14.78 -0.64 -14.80
CA ILE A 34 -14.87 -0.65 -13.34
C ILE A 34 -13.89 0.41 -12.83
N ARG A 35 -14.38 1.50 -12.31
CA ARG A 35 -13.56 2.63 -11.85
C ARG A 35 -13.17 2.45 -10.40
N ILE A 36 -11.87 2.32 -10.14
CA ILE A 36 -11.25 2.21 -8.81
C ILE A 36 -10.42 3.47 -8.57
N GLY A 37 -10.69 4.16 -7.47
CA GLY A 37 -9.89 5.32 -7.07
C GLY A 37 -8.50 4.88 -6.58
N LEU A 38 -7.48 5.70 -6.84
CA LEU A 38 -6.18 5.59 -6.20
C LEU A 38 -5.72 6.96 -5.75
N ILE A 39 -5.44 7.10 -4.45
CA ILE A 39 -4.96 8.35 -3.86
C ILE A 39 -3.70 8.09 -3.03
N ALA A 40 -2.62 8.78 -3.39
CA ALA A 40 -1.31 8.63 -2.77
C ALA A 40 -0.46 9.88 -3.02
N PRO A 41 0.61 10.12 -2.24
CA PRO A 41 1.55 11.21 -2.49
C PRO A 41 2.43 10.89 -3.71
N LEU A 42 2.01 11.31 -4.90
CA LEU A 42 2.75 11.07 -6.14
C LEU A 42 3.83 12.11 -6.40
N THR A 43 3.71 13.27 -5.78
CA THR A 43 4.70 14.35 -5.77
C THR A 43 5.00 14.80 -4.34
N GLY A 44 6.06 15.62 -4.17
CA GLY A 44 6.48 16.10 -2.85
C GLY A 44 7.33 15.11 -2.05
N PRO A 45 7.61 15.42 -0.77
CA PRO A 45 8.57 14.67 0.06
C PRO A 45 8.21 13.19 0.30
N SER A 46 6.92 12.85 0.19
CA SER A 46 6.43 11.48 0.40
C SER A 46 6.32 10.65 -0.89
N SER A 47 6.78 11.18 -2.03
CA SER A 47 6.60 10.52 -3.33
C SER A 47 7.36 9.19 -3.47
N ASP A 48 8.44 9.01 -2.70
CA ASP A 48 9.24 7.77 -2.73
C ASP A 48 8.45 6.53 -2.29
N PHE A 49 7.43 6.70 -1.45
CA PHE A 49 6.54 5.61 -1.05
C PHE A 49 5.14 5.70 -1.67
N GLY A 50 4.71 6.88 -2.15
CA GLY A 50 3.44 7.03 -2.86
C GLY A 50 3.47 6.47 -4.30
N LYS A 51 4.52 6.74 -5.06
CA LYS A 51 4.68 6.18 -6.42
C LYS A 51 4.67 4.65 -6.45
N PRO A 52 5.37 3.93 -5.55
CA PRO A 52 5.26 2.48 -5.48
C PRO A 52 3.84 1.97 -5.23
N VAL A 53 3.00 2.70 -4.48
CA VAL A 53 1.57 2.35 -4.31
C VAL A 53 0.84 2.42 -5.65
N LEU A 54 1.02 3.50 -6.42
CA LEU A 54 0.44 3.58 -7.76
C LEU A 54 0.95 2.46 -8.66
N HIS A 55 2.26 2.23 -8.70
CA HIS A 55 2.87 1.23 -9.57
C HIS A 55 2.37 -0.18 -9.25
N GLY A 56 2.26 -0.55 -7.97
CA GLY A 56 1.75 -1.85 -7.55
C GLY A 56 0.30 -2.06 -7.97
N ALA A 57 -0.58 -1.10 -7.70
CA ALA A 57 -1.98 -1.17 -8.09
C ALA A 57 -2.16 -1.22 -9.62
N GLN A 58 -1.38 -0.40 -10.36
CA GLN A 58 -1.43 -0.38 -11.82
C GLN A 58 -0.97 -1.71 -12.43
N MET A 59 0.10 -2.31 -11.89
CA MET A 59 0.58 -3.63 -12.34
C MET A 59 -0.51 -4.69 -12.19
N ALA A 60 -1.19 -4.72 -11.03
CA ALA A 60 -2.28 -5.66 -10.79
C ALA A 60 -3.48 -5.38 -11.73
N ALA A 61 -3.87 -4.11 -11.92
CA ALA A 61 -4.94 -3.73 -12.83
C ALA A 61 -4.64 -4.15 -14.28
N ASP A 62 -3.39 -3.93 -14.74
CA ASP A 62 -2.94 -4.35 -16.08
C ASP A 62 -3.06 -5.87 -16.27
N GLU A 63 -2.65 -6.65 -15.27
CA GLU A 63 -2.73 -8.13 -15.31
C GLU A 63 -4.18 -8.62 -15.32
N ILE A 64 -5.04 -8.02 -14.49
CA ILE A 64 -6.47 -8.33 -14.46
C ILE A 64 -7.13 -8.00 -15.80
N ASN A 65 -6.79 -6.85 -16.37
CA ASN A 65 -7.32 -6.42 -17.67
C ASN A 65 -6.82 -7.32 -18.82
N ALA A 66 -5.56 -7.74 -18.79
CA ALA A 66 -5.01 -8.69 -19.75
C ALA A 66 -5.70 -10.07 -19.67
N ALA A 67 -6.23 -10.45 -18.49
CA ALA A 67 -7.03 -11.65 -18.29
C ALA A 67 -8.53 -11.49 -18.66
N GLY A 68 -8.94 -10.32 -19.19
CA GLY A 68 -10.31 -10.03 -19.64
C GLY A 68 -11.13 -9.14 -18.70
N GLY A 69 -10.54 -8.62 -17.62
CA GLY A 69 -11.20 -7.72 -16.69
C GLY A 69 -12.37 -8.34 -15.93
N TYR A 70 -13.29 -7.52 -15.46
CA TYR A 70 -14.52 -7.99 -14.80
C TYR A 70 -15.61 -8.22 -15.84
N LEU A 71 -15.85 -9.47 -16.21
CA LEU A 71 -16.88 -9.84 -17.21
C LEU A 71 -16.76 -9.02 -18.51
N GLY A 72 -15.54 -8.85 -19.02
CA GLY A 72 -15.24 -8.04 -20.20
C GLY A 72 -15.12 -6.53 -19.96
N ARG A 73 -15.35 -6.06 -18.74
CA ARG A 73 -15.18 -4.66 -18.35
C ARG A 73 -13.77 -4.43 -17.78
N PRO A 74 -12.97 -3.52 -18.35
CA PRO A 74 -11.65 -3.24 -17.81
C PRO A 74 -11.73 -2.53 -16.45
N ILE A 75 -10.71 -2.72 -15.61
CA ILE A 75 -10.47 -1.90 -14.43
C ILE A 75 -9.76 -0.63 -14.88
N GLU A 76 -10.30 0.51 -14.50
CA GLU A 76 -9.72 1.84 -14.73
C GLU A 76 -9.34 2.45 -13.39
N LEU A 77 -8.08 2.89 -13.24
CA LEU A 77 -7.62 3.64 -12.08
C LEU A 77 -7.91 5.13 -12.26
N VAL A 78 -8.68 5.71 -11.32
CA VAL A 78 -8.88 7.15 -11.18
C VAL A 78 -7.86 7.66 -10.17
N VAL A 79 -6.76 8.24 -10.67
CA VAL A 79 -5.58 8.56 -9.87
C VAL A 79 -5.60 10.01 -9.40
N HIS A 80 -5.37 10.23 -8.10
CA HIS A 80 -5.22 11.54 -7.50
C HIS A 80 -3.93 11.62 -6.66
N ASP A 81 -3.26 12.78 -6.74
CA ASP A 81 -2.07 13.10 -5.94
C ASP A 81 -2.47 13.89 -4.69
N ASP A 82 -2.22 13.33 -3.51
CA ASP A 82 -2.47 14.01 -2.22
C ASP A 82 -1.26 14.81 -1.72
N LYS A 83 -0.10 14.71 -2.40
CA LYS A 83 1.17 15.37 -2.08
C LYS A 83 1.66 15.12 -0.65
N GLY A 84 1.06 14.18 0.09
CA GLY A 84 1.29 13.98 1.51
C GLY A 84 0.76 15.12 2.39
N GLN A 85 -0.15 15.95 1.87
CA GLN A 85 -0.71 17.13 2.54
C GLN A 85 -2.18 16.90 2.89
N PRO A 86 -2.59 17.03 4.17
CA PRO A 86 -3.95 16.70 4.61
C PRO A 86 -5.06 17.44 3.85
N ASP A 87 -4.91 18.74 3.58
CA ASP A 87 -5.94 19.52 2.89
C ASP A 87 -6.01 19.21 1.40
N VAL A 88 -4.87 18.95 0.75
CA VAL A 88 -4.81 18.49 -0.65
C VAL A 88 -5.45 17.11 -0.77
N GLY A 89 -5.11 16.19 0.15
CA GLY A 89 -5.70 14.85 0.17
C GLY A 89 -7.21 14.87 0.38
N ARG A 90 -7.72 15.76 1.25
CA ARG A 90 -9.17 15.92 1.44
C ARG A 90 -9.86 16.41 0.17
N ALA A 91 -9.32 17.44 -0.51
CA ALA A 91 -9.88 17.94 -1.76
C ALA A 91 -9.85 16.88 -2.87
N ALA A 92 -8.73 16.14 -2.98
CA ALA A 92 -8.60 15.04 -3.92
C ALA A 92 -9.57 13.89 -3.64
N SER A 93 -9.82 13.57 -2.36
CA SER A 93 -10.80 12.58 -1.92
C SER A 93 -12.23 12.96 -2.26
N GLN A 94 -12.58 14.24 -2.08
CA GLN A 94 -13.89 14.75 -2.46
C GLN A 94 -14.12 14.58 -3.96
N ALA A 95 -13.18 15.03 -4.79
CA ALA A 95 -13.27 14.89 -6.25
C ALA A 95 -13.35 13.42 -6.68
N MET A 96 -12.60 12.54 -6.02
CA MET A 96 -12.63 11.09 -6.29
C MET A 96 -14.00 10.48 -6.00
N VAL A 97 -14.57 10.77 -4.84
CA VAL A 97 -15.91 10.28 -4.46
C VAL A 97 -16.98 10.80 -5.41
N GLU A 98 -16.95 12.10 -5.75
CA GLU A 98 -17.86 12.72 -6.71
C GLU A 98 -17.74 12.13 -8.13
N SER A 99 -16.56 11.62 -8.49
CA SER A 99 -16.36 10.97 -9.78
C SER A 99 -17.07 9.62 -9.91
N GLY A 100 -17.63 9.06 -8.82
CA GLY A 100 -18.39 7.82 -8.83
C GLY A 100 -17.54 6.56 -8.90
N VAL A 101 -16.36 6.52 -8.26
CA VAL A 101 -15.56 5.28 -8.11
C VAL A 101 -16.31 4.27 -7.25
N LEU A 102 -16.17 2.98 -7.57
CA LEU A 102 -16.83 1.89 -6.83
C LEU A 102 -16.12 1.54 -5.52
N ALA A 103 -14.82 1.69 -5.50
CA ALA A 103 -13.95 1.49 -4.35
C ALA A 103 -12.68 2.33 -4.54
N ALA A 104 -11.86 2.47 -3.50
CA ALA A 104 -10.61 3.20 -3.58
C ALA A 104 -9.45 2.47 -2.89
N ILE A 105 -8.23 2.76 -3.33
CA ILE A 105 -6.96 2.38 -2.71
C ILE A 105 -6.25 3.66 -2.29
N GLY A 106 -5.79 3.75 -1.08
CA GLY A 106 -5.08 4.92 -0.48
C GLY A 106 -5.14 4.77 1.04
N PHE A 107 -4.54 5.52 1.74
CA PHE A 107 -3.56 6.58 1.69
C PHE A 107 -2.18 6.07 2.14
N CYS A 108 -1.16 6.95 2.07
CA CYS A 108 0.16 6.66 2.64
C CYS A 108 0.42 7.39 3.96
N ASN A 109 0.13 8.68 4.04
CA ASN A 109 0.36 9.49 5.22
C ASN A 109 -0.85 9.42 6.19
N THR A 110 -0.62 9.08 7.44
CA THR A 110 -1.68 8.95 8.47
C THR A 110 -2.51 10.22 8.63
N GLY A 111 -1.86 11.39 8.67
CA GLY A 111 -2.57 12.67 8.79
C GLY A 111 -3.49 12.99 7.59
N VAL A 112 -3.08 12.58 6.38
CA VAL A 112 -3.89 12.71 5.16
C VAL A 112 -5.10 11.76 5.23
N ALA A 113 -4.86 10.51 5.60
CA ALA A 113 -5.92 9.52 5.77
C ALA A 113 -6.98 10.00 6.77
N LEU A 114 -6.57 10.38 7.99
CA LEU A 114 -7.48 10.80 9.05
C LEU A 114 -8.30 12.06 8.71
N LYS A 115 -7.78 12.93 7.85
CA LYS A 115 -8.49 14.12 7.37
C LYS A 115 -9.54 13.81 6.29
N SER A 116 -9.50 12.61 5.67
CA SER A 116 -10.19 12.32 4.41
C SER A 116 -11.12 11.11 4.44
N ILE A 117 -10.90 10.15 5.35
CA ILE A 117 -11.65 8.86 5.34
C ILE A 117 -13.14 9.01 5.61
N ASP A 118 -13.58 10.11 6.25
CA ASP A 118 -14.98 10.42 6.46
C ASP A 118 -15.75 10.58 5.14
N LEU A 119 -15.10 11.08 4.09
CA LEU A 119 -15.71 11.24 2.77
C LEU A 119 -16.08 9.88 2.15
N PHE A 120 -15.17 8.91 2.23
CA PHE A 120 -15.41 7.54 1.76
C PHE A 120 -16.47 6.83 2.61
N GLN A 121 -16.43 7.03 3.93
CA GLN A 121 -17.42 6.50 4.86
C GLN A 121 -18.83 6.98 4.55
N GLN A 122 -19.02 8.31 4.39
CA GLN A 122 -20.31 8.93 4.09
C GLN A 122 -20.84 8.51 2.72
N ALA A 123 -19.97 8.44 1.72
CA ALA A 123 -20.32 8.00 0.36
C ALA A 123 -20.51 6.47 0.25
N ARG A 124 -20.22 5.70 1.32
CA ARG A 124 -20.24 4.24 1.33
C ARG A 124 -19.34 3.64 0.25
N VAL A 125 -18.18 4.24 0.01
CA VAL A 125 -17.15 3.77 -0.90
C VAL A 125 -16.10 2.99 -0.11
N PRO A 126 -15.93 1.68 -0.32
CA PRO A 126 -14.89 0.90 0.36
C PRO A 126 -13.51 1.46 0.03
N LEU A 127 -12.74 1.76 1.08
CA LEU A 127 -11.37 2.22 1.00
C LEU A 127 -10.43 1.16 1.54
N LEU A 128 -9.52 0.66 0.72
CA LEU A 128 -8.49 -0.29 1.12
C LEU A 128 -7.15 0.44 1.25
N VAL A 129 -6.59 0.44 2.48
CA VAL A 129 -5.40 1.20 2.84
C VAL A 129 -4.15 0.30 2.79
N PRO A 130 -3.28 0.45 1.75
CA PRO A 130 -2.11 -0.41 1.56
C PRO A 130 -0.83 0.14 2.18
N CYS A 131 -0.86 1.35 2.77
CA CYS A 131 0.35 2.08 3.10
C CYS A 131 0.26 2.77 4.47
N SER A 132 -0.78 3.56 4.77
CA SER A 132 -0.88 4.27 6.05
C SER A 132 -0.98 3.31 7.23
N ALA A 133 0.00 3.36 8.15
CA ALA A 133 0.16 2.42 9.25
C ALA A 133 -0.45 2.89 10.57
N GLY A 134 -0.75 4.18 10.75
CA GLY A 134 -1.27 4.72 12.01
C GLY A 134 -2.51 3.98 12.51
N ALA A 135 -2.49 3.53 13.77
CA ALA A 135 -3.57 2.74 14.36
C ALA A 135 -4.97 3.39 14.26
N PRO A 136 -5.14 4.74 14.37
CA PRO A 136 -6.45 5.37 14.29
C PRO A 136 -7.17 5.24 12.95
N VAL A 137 -6.46 4.94 11.85
CA VAL A 137 -7.03 4.93 10.49
C VAL A 137 -8.22 3.97 10.35
N THR A 138 -8.14 2.78 10.90
CA THR A 138 -9.22 1.79 10.87
C THR A 138 -10.10 1.81 12.12
N ARG A 139 -9.75 2.62 13.12
CA ARG A 139 -10.47 2.71 14.41
C ARG A 139 -11.34 3.95 14.53
N GLN A 140 -11.41 4.79 13.48
CA GLN A 140 -12.21 6.00 13.50
C GLN A 140 -13.73 5.70 13.53
N TYR A 141 -14.13 4.56 12.98
CA TYR A 141 -15.51 4.08 12.97
C TYR A 141 -15.60 2.69 13.60
N PRO A 142 -16.74 2.34 14.22
CA PRO A 142 -17.00 0.97 14.65
C PRO A 142 -16.82 0.00 13.48
N ALA A 143 -16.12 -1.10 13.71
CA ALA A 143 -15.75 -2.01 12.63
C ALA A 143 -16.94 -2.49 11.77
N PRO A 144 -18.13 -2.86 12.33
CA PRO A 144 -19.26 -3.29 11.51
C PRO A 144 -19.79 -2.21 10.54
N GLU A 145 -19.61 -0.93 10.91
CA GLU A 145 -20.09 0.21 10.12
C GLU A 145 -19.02 0.72 9.14
N SER A 146 -17.76 0.42 9.40
CA SER A 146 -16.62 0.98 8.68
C SER A 146 -16.53 0.49 7.23
N TYR A 147 -16.32 1.43 6.32
CA TYR A 147 -15.93 1.21 4.92
C TYR A 147 -14.40 1.27 4.72
N VAL A 148 -13.64 1.44 5.79
CA VAL A 148 -12.17 1.53 5.75
C VAL A 148 -11.55 0.20 6.14
N PHE A 149 -10.79 -0.38 5.23
CA PHE A 149 -10.06 -1.64 5.36
C PHE A 149 -8.57 -1.37 5.23
N ARG A 150 -7.72 -2.20 5.85
CA ARG A 150 -6.27 -2.05 5.70
C ARG A 150 -5.58 -3.40 5.47
N ASN A 151 -4.71 -3.43 4.46
CA ASN A 151 -3.79 -4.56 4.22
C ASN A 151 -2.32 -4.19 4.41
N ALA A 152 -2.03 -2.99 4.91
CA ALA A 152 -0.73 -2.63 5.49
C ALA A 152 -0.67 -3.07 6.97
N PRO A 153 0.50 -3.37 7.53
CA PRO A 153 0.63 -3.60 8.96
C PRO A 153 0.35 -2.32 9.77
N SER A 154 -0.57 -2.42 10.72
CA SER A 154 -0.85 -1.35 11.68
C SER A 154 0.32 -1.12 12.63
N ASP A 155 0.52 0.13 13.06
CA ASP A 155 1.49 0.44 14.12
C ASP A 155 1.14 -0.25 15.44
N ALA A 156 -0.14 -0.50 15.69
CA ALA A 156 -0.59 -1.28 16.84
C ALA A 156 -0.06 -2.73 16.88
N ILE A 157 0.44 -3.27 15.74
CA ILE A 157 1.12 -4.57 15.70
C ILE A 157 2.62 -4.44 15.43
N GLN A 158 3.06 -3.40 14.69
CA GLN A 158 4.48 -3.17 14.46
C GLN A 158 5.23 -2.79 15.75
N ALA A 159 4.68 -1.87 16.54
CA ALA A 159 5.31 -1.42 17.78
C ALA A 159 5.54 -2.57 18.78
N PRO A 160 4.54 -3.38 19.17
CA PRO A 160 4.78 -4.53 20.05
C PRO A 160 5.69 -5.59 19.42
N PHE A 161 5.65 -5.79 18.10
CA PHE A 161 6.56 -6.71 17.42
C PHE A 161 8.03 -6.31 17.60
N VAL A 162 8.34 -5.02 17.39
CA VAL A 162 9.71 -4.49 17.58
C VAL A 162 10.08 -4.48 19.07
N VAL A 163 9.19 -4.03 19.96
CA VAL A 163 9.44 -4.00 21.42
C VAL A 163 9.76 -5.41 21.95
N ASN A 164 9.03 -6.43 21.52
CA ASN A 164 9.31 -7.82 21.89
C ASN A 164 10.72 -8.27 21.44
N ASP A 165 11.18 -7.80 20.28
CA ASP A 165 12.53 -8.07 19.81
C ASP A 165 13.60 -7.36 20.64
N LEU A 166 13.34 -6.10 21.04
CA LEU A 166 14.24 -5.36 21.93
C LEU A 166 14.44 -6.08 23.26
N ILE A 167 13.36 -6.59 23.85
CA ILE A 167 13.40 -7.32 25.11
C ILE A 167 14.22 -8.60 24.97
N ARG A 168 14.04 -9.36 23.91
CA ARG A 168 14.84 -10.58 23.62
C ARG A 168 16.33 -10.27 23.49
N ARG A 169 16.68 -9.06 23.02
CA ARG A 169 18.08 -8.60 22.91
C ARG A 169 18.62 -7.96 24.18
N GLY A 170 17.80 -7.79 25.24
CA GLY A 170 18.19 -7.08 26.46
C GLY A 170 18.25 -5.55 26.30
N TRP A 171 17.66 -4.98 25.25
CA TRP A 171 17.62 -3.53 25.00
C TRP A 171 16.38 -2.91 25.63
N THR A 172 16.38 -2.81 26.94
CA THR A 172 15.20 -2.41 27.72
C THR A 172 15.20 -0.94 28.13
N ARG A 173 16.32 -0.21 27.95
CA ARG A 173 16.40 1.24 28.24
C ARG A 173 16.22 2.02 26.92
N VAL A 174 14.98 2.19 26.54
CA VAL A 174 14.58 2.74 25.23
C VAL A 174 14.46 4.26 25.30
N ALA A 175 15.14 4.97 24.38
CA ALA A 175 14.85 6.36 24.06
C ALA A 175 13.96 6.39 22.80
N ILE A 176 12.84 7.13 22.87
CA ILE A 176 11.91 7.27 21.74
C ILE A 176 12.08 8.66 21.12
N PHE A 177 12.24 8.69 19.79
CA PHE A 177 12.28 9.90 18.99
C PHE A 177 11.10 9.86 18.02
N ALA A 178 10.09 10.73 18.20
CA ALA A 178 8.87 10.74 17.41
C ALA A 178 8.60 12.11 16.81
N ASP A 179 8.19 12.15 15.53
CA ASP A 179 7.72 13.40 14.94
C ASP A 179 6.31 13.76 15.47
N LYS A 180 5.94 15.04 15.38
CA LYS A 180 4.65 15.56 15.85
C LYS A 180 3.53 15.41 14.81
N THR A 181 3.72 14.64 13.74
CA THR A 181 2.63 14.31 12.82
C THR A 181 1.68 13.30 13.46
N ALA A 182 0.51 13.10 12.86
CA ALA A 182 -0.43 12.07 13.32
C ALA A 182 0.20 10.66 13.32
N TYR A 183 1.18 10.40 12.43
CA TYR A 183 1.94 9.15 12.40
C TYR A 183 2.85 9.00 13.62
N GLY A 184 3.74 9.98 13.86
CA GLY A 184 4.68 9.94 14.98
C GLY A 184 3.99 9.90 16.33
N GLU A 185 2.95 10.73 16.52
CA GLU A 185 2.15 10.76 17.74
C GLU A 185 1.38 9.45 18.01
N SER A 186 0.85 8.81 16.95
CA SER A 186 0.21 7.50 17.08
C SER A 186 1.21 6.42 17.43
N GLY A 187 2.34 6.40 16.71
CA GLY A 187 3.39 5.42 16.92
C GLY A 187 4.05 5.54 18.31
N LEU A 188 4.27 6.75 18.79
CA LEU A 188 4.75 6.97 20.17
C LEU A 188 3.83 6.29 21.20
N ARG A 189 2.51 6.53 21.09
CA ARG A 189 1.54 5.88 21.99
C ARG A 189 1.56 4.36 21.88
N ASP A 190 1.67 3.83 20.66
CA ASP A 190 1.70 2.38 20.43
C ASP A 190 2.97 1.74 21.00
N VAL A 191 4.14 2.41 20.91
CA VAL A 191 5.41 1.95 21.53
C VAL A 191 5.33 2.03 23.06
N GLU A 192 4.84 3.13 23.64
CA GLU A 192 4.67 3.27 25.09
C GLU A 192 3.71 2.20 25.63
N ALA A 193 2.58 1.95 24.94
CA ALA A 193 1.65 0.90 25.32
C ALA A 193 2.29 -0.50 25.24
N ALA A 194 3.06 -0.77 24.19
CA ALA A 194 3.78 -2.04 24.05
C ALA A 194 4.83 -2.23 25.16
N MET A 195 5.59 -1.19 25.51
CA MET A 195 6.54 -1.24 26.61
C MET A 195 5.85 -1.46 27.96
N ALA A 196 4.71 -0.82 28.17
CA ALA A 196 3.93 -0.96 29.41
C ALA A 196 3.45 -2.39 29.67
N THR A 197 3.18 -3.20 28.63
CA THR A 197 2.84 -4.63 28.79
C THR A 197 3.96 -5.45 29.41
N HIS A 198 5.19 -4.95 29.31
CA HIS A 198 6.40 -5.52 29.93
C HIS A 198 6.87 -4.75 31.17
N GLN A 199 6.02 -3.87 31.74
CA GLN A 199 6.34 -3.03 32.90
C GLN A 199 7.54 -2.09 32.65
N LEU A 200 7.80 -1.75 31.39
CA LEU A 200 8.84 -0.83 30.97
C LEU A 200 8.26 0.55 30.65
N LYS A 201 9.10 1.56 30.81
CA LYS A 201 8.83 2.93 30.37
C LYS A 201 10.04 3.43 29.56
N PRO A 202 9.85 4.32 28.58
CA PRO A 202 10.98 4.95 27.92
C PRO A 202 11.81 5.75 28.92
N VAL A 203 13.13 5.71 28.79
CA VAL A 203 14.04 6.50 29.62
C VAL A 203 14.18 7.93 29.12
N HIS A 204 13.84 8.18 27.86
CA HIS A 204 13.77 9.49 27.23
C HIS A 204 12.74 9.48 26.11
N VAL A 205 12.02 10.60 25.94
CA VAL A 205 11.11 10.84 24.81
C VAL A 205 11.45 12.21 24.22
N GLU A 206 11.82 12.24 22.95
CA GLU A 206 12.02 13.46 22.18
C GLU A 206 10.94 13.58 21.12
N ARG A 207 10.22 14.71 21.11
CA ARG A 207 9.19 15.03 20.12
C ARG A 207 9.65 16.21 19.30
N PHE A 208 9.64 16.09 17.97
CA PHE A 208 10.17 17.09 17.06
C PHE A 208 9.24 17.35 15.87
N ASP A 209 9.41 18.50 15.24
CA ASP A 209 8.70 18.85 14.00
C ASP A 209 9.45 18.31 12.79
N LEU A 210 8.72 17.93 11.72
CA LEU A 210 9.35 17.58 10.46
C LEU A 210 10.19 18.76 9.93
N GLY A 211 11.31 18.44 9.30
CA GLY A 211 12.26 19.42 8.80
C GLY A 211 13.38 19.76 9.78
N VAL A 212 13.36 19.22 11.02
CA VAL A 212 14.46 19.42 11.98
C VAL A 212 15.77 18.87 11.39
N LYS A 213 16.85 19.63 11.50
CA LYS A 213 18.16 19.29 10.95
C LYS A 213 19.16 18.81 11.97
N ASP A 214 18.89 19.05 13.25
CA ASP A 214 19.76 18.66 14.36
C ASP A 214 18.93 18.19 15.56
N LEU A 215 19.21 16.98 16.02
CA LEU A 215 18.63 16.36 17.19
C LEU A 215 19.70 16.01 18.26
N SER A 216 20.91 16.55 18.12
CA SER A 216 22.07 16.25 18.99
C SER A 216 21.78 16.48 20.46
N ALA A 217 21.06 17.55 20.79
CA ALA A 217 20.68 17.86 22.19
C ALA A 217 19.79 16.78 22.80
N GLY A 218 18.76 16.32 22.05
CA GLY A 218 17.89 15.22 22.47
C GLY A 218 18.64 13.89 22.58
N LEU A 219 19.52 13.61 21.63
CA LEU A 219 20.37 12.40 21.65
C LEU A 219 21.35 12.39 22.85
N GLN A 220 21.93 13.54 23.21
CA GLN A 220 22.76 13.66 24.41
C GLN A 220 21.96 13.41 25.68
N LYS A 221 20.75 13.97 25.80
CA LYS A 221 19.84 13.70 26.94
C LYS A 221 19.48 12.21 27.02
N ALA A 222 19.15 11.57 25.90
CA ALA A 222 18.87 10.14 25.86
C ALA A 222 20.07 9.30 26.31
N ARG A 223 21.29 9.65 25.87
CA ARG A 223 22.53 9.03 26.32
C ARG A 223 22.76 9.21 27.81
N GLN A 224 22.56 10.42 28.34
CA GLN A 224 22.69 10.71 29.78
C GLN A 224 21.65 9.96 30.63
N ALA A 225 20.43 9.75 30.09
CA ALA A 225 19.41 8.91 30.70
C ALA A 225 19.76 7.40 30.64
N GLY A 226 20.87 7.06 30.03
CA GLY A 226 21.41 5.71 29.95
C GLY A 226 20.64 4.83 28.95
N ALA A 227 20.02 5.38 27.91
CA ALA A 227 19.39 4.59 26.88
C ALA A 227 20.42 3.66 26.18
N ASN A 228 19.99 2.43 25.88
CA ASN A 228 20.81 1.44 25.16
C ASN A 228 20.24 1.08 23.77
N VAL A 229 19.18 1.76 23.36
CA VAL A 229 18.59 1.68 22.05
C VAL A 229 17.79 2.97 21.75
N VAL A 230 17.78 3.39 20.50
CA VAL A 230 16.91 4.47 20.00
C VAL A 230 15.78 3.88 19.17
N PHE A 231 14.55 4.11 19.60
CA PHE A 231 13.35 3.81 18.82
C PHE A 231 12.92 5.07 18.07
N SER A 232 12.95 5.05 16.74
CA SER A 232 12.53 6.21 15.96
C SER A 232 11.17 5.99 15.31
N TYR A 233 10.31 6.99 15.43
CA TYR A 233 8.96 7.00 14.86
C TYR A 233 8.74 8.31 14.10
N THR A 234 9.18 8.34 12.83
CA THR A 234 9.02 9.49 11.95
C THR A 234 8.80 9.04 10.51
N VAL A 235 8.00 9.82 9.80
CA VAL A 235 7.65 9.56 8.39
C VAL A 235 8.65 10.21 7.42
N GLY A 236 9.51 11.09 7.93
CA GLY A 236 10.40 11.90 7.12
C GLY A 236 11.87 11.44 7.12
N PRO A 237 12.74 12.24 6.51
CA PRO A 237 14.20 12.03 6.50
C PRO A 237 14.85 12.17 7.89
N GLU A 238 14.10 12.57 8.91
CA GLU A 238 14.58 12.74 10.29
C GLU A 238 15.08 11.43 10.90
N ASN A 239 14.66 10.27 10.37
CA ASN A 239 15.29 9.00 10.69
C ASN A 239 16.81 9.03 10.41
N ALA A 240 17.23 9.68 9.32
CA ALA A 240 18.64 9.87 8.99
C ALA A 240 19.29 10.92 9.91
N THR A 241 18.58 12.00 10.26
CA THR A 241 19.06 13.00 11.23
C THR A 241 19.38 12.35 12.59
N ILE A 242 18.55 11.42 13.03
CA ILE A 242 18.79 10.63 14.25
C ILE A 242 20.04 9.76 14.11
N ALA A 243 20.16 9.01 13.01
CA ALA A 243 21.30 8.11 12.78
C ALA A 243 22.63 8.88 12.73
N LEU A 244 22.69 9.95 11.94
CA LEU A 244 23.87 10.82 11.80
C LEU A 244 24.19 11.53 13.11
N GLY A 245 23.18 11.99 13.86
CA GLY A 245 23.37 12.62 15.16
C GLY A 245 23.97 11.66 16.18
N ARG A 246 23.52 10.40 16.23
CA ARG A 246 24.14 9.35 17.09
C ARG A 246 25.62 9.16 16.75
N GLN A 247 25.92 9.03 15.46
CA GLN A 247 27.29 8.89 14.96
C GLN A 247 28.16 10.11 15.33
N ALA A 248 27.64 11.32 15.13
CA ALA A 248 28.35 12.58 15.41
C ALA A 248 28.73 12.76 16.88
N ILE A 249 27.87 12.29 17.82
CA ILE A 249 28.18 12.34 19.25
C ILE A 249 28.93 11.08 19.75
N GLY A 250 29.36 10.20 18.88
CA GLY A 250 30.06 8.95 19.22
C GLY A 250 29.23 8.02 20.13
N TRP A 251 27.92 7.93 19.86
CA TRP A 251 27.01 7.08 20.63
C TRP A 251 26.56 5.88 19.80
N ASP A 252 27.28 4.78 19.98
CA ASP A 252 27.05 3.53 19.24
C ASP A 252 25.99 2.67 19.94
N VAL A 253 24.71 3.00 19.72
CA VAL A 253 23.56 2.21 20.14
C VAL A 253 22.70 1.87 18.92
N PRO A 254 21.95 0.75 18.92
CA PRO A 254 21.07 0.39 17.83
C PRO A 254 19.97 1.46 17.59
N GLN A 255 19.60 1.66 16.32
CA GLN A 255 18.38 2.37 15.94
C GLN A 255 17.35 1.35 15.45
N VAL A 256 16.15 1.44 15.98
CA VAL A 256 15.05 0.54 15.64
C VAL A 256 13.79 1.36 15.36
N GLY A 257 12.81 0.76 14.69
CA GLY A 257 11.56 1.47 14.42
C GLY A 257 10.54 0.65 13.65
N GLY A 258 9.51 1.32 13.19
CA GLY A 258 8.56 0.79 12.23
C GLY A 258 9.17 0.69 10.82
N TRP A 259 8.35 0.36 9.87
CA TRP A 259 8.74 0.12 8.47
C TRP A 259 9.43 1.31 7.77
N THR A 260 9.28 2.53 8.28
CA THR A 260 9.88 3.75 7.69
C THR A 260 11.41 3.75 7.68
N LEU A 261 12.05 2.92 8.51
CA LEU A 261 13.50 2.70 8.44
C LEU A 261 13.96 1.88 7.21
N SER A 262 13.02 1.39 6.40
CA SER A 262 13.33 0.77 5.11
C SER A 262 13.31 1.75 3.93
N PHE A 263 13.00 3.02 4.17
CA PHE A 263 12.82 4.00 3.10
C PHE A 263 14.16 4.54 2.56
N PRO A 264 14.22 4.89 1.26
CA PRO A 264 15.45 5.37 0.63
C PRO A 264 16.05 6.59 1.34
N PHE A 265 15.23 7.53 1.81
CA PHE A 265 15.72 8.73 2.49
C PHE A 265 16.41 8.41 3.84
N PHE A 266 16.04 7.34 4.51
CA PHE A 266 16.79 6.87 5.68
C PHE A 266 18.10 6.19 5.26
N ILE A 267 18.01 5.17 4.41
CA ILE A 267 19.17 4.34 4.05
C ILE A 267 20.24 5.17 3.32
N ALA A 268 19.84 5.90 2.26
CA ALA A 268 20.76 6.74 1.51
C ALA A 268 21.18 7.98 2.28
N GLY A 269 20.25 8.59 3.04
CA GLY A 269 20.53 9.80 3.84
C GLY A 269 21.46 9.56 5.02
N SER A 270 21.46 8.36 5.59
CA SER A 270 22.32 7.99 6.73
C SER A 270 23.65 7.38 6.30
N GLY A 271 23.74 6.83 5.09
CA GLY A 271 24.94 6.10 4.66
C GLY A 271 25.30 4.98 5.63
N SER A 272 26.55 4.97 6.12
CA SER A 272 27.03 3.97 7.08
C SER A 272 26.32 4.04 8.43
N ALA A 273 25.73 5.17 8.81
CA ALA A 273 25.03 5.32 10.09
C ALA A 273 23.69 4.56 10.13
N ALA A 274 23.15 4.14 8.96
CA ALA A 274 21.98 3.26 8.89
C ALA A 274 22.30 1.79 9.16
N GLU A 275 23.58 1.40 9.09
CA GLU A 275 23.98 -0.02 9.17
C GLU A 275 23.55 -0.64 10.49
N GLY A 276 22.98 -1.83 10.44
CA GLY A 276 22.47 -2.53 11.61
C GLY A 276 21.09 -2.08 12.09
N ALA A 277 20.50 -1.02 11.56
CA ALA A 277 19.14 -0.57 11.95
C ALA A 277 18.10 -1.68 11.72
N LEU A 278 17.18 -1.85 12.68
CA LEU A 278 16.15 -2.89 12.67
C LEU A 278 14.75 -2.29 12.51
N MET A 279 13.91 -2.92 11.73
CA MET A 279 12.55 -2.44 11.48
C MET A 279 11.56 -3.58 11.22
N ALA A 280 10.29 -3.34 11.60
CA ALA A 280 9.21 -4.22 11.22
C ALA A 280 8.98 -4.18 9.69
N GLN A 281 8.81 -5.33 9.06
CA GLN A 281 8.50 -5.47 7.65
C GLN A 281 7.40 -6.51 7.44
N SER A 282 6.62 -6.38 6.36
CA SER A 282 5.75 -7.44 5.85
C SER A 282 6.23 -7.98 4.50
N PHE A 283 7.14 -7.25 3.85
CA PHE A 283 7.73 -7.63 2.57
C PHE A 283 9.14 -7.08 2.45
N ILE A 284 10.11 -7.95 2.21
CA ILE A 284 11.50 -7.61 1.87
C ILE A 284 11.73 -7.98 0.40
N ALA A 285 12.44 -7.12 -0.35
CA ALA A 285 12.68 -7.28 -1.79
C ALA A 285 13.74 -8.37 -2.08
N GLU A 286 13.56 -9.53 -1.48
CA GLU A 286 14.34 -10.73 -1.79
C GLU A 286 13.43 -11.75 -2.49
N PRO A 287 13.89 -12.38 -3.59
CA PRO A 287 13.08 -13.32 -4.38
C PRO A 287 12.99 -14.69 -3.67
N SER A 288 12.38 -14.72 -2.49
CA SER A 288 12.30 -15.89 -1.62
C SER A 288 11.33 -16.99 -2.09
N ASN A 289 10.48 -16.67 -3.09
CA ASN A 289 9.62 -17.62 -3.79
C ASN A 289 9.30 -17.10 -5.21
N GLU A 290 8.72 -17.96 -6.06
CA GLU A 290 8.44 -17.65 -7.46
C GLU A 290 7.53 -16.41 -7.64
N ARG A 291 6.52 -16.25 -6.80
CA ARG A 291 5.57 -15.14 -6.90
C ARG A 291 6.25 -13.80 -6.58
N ARG A 292 7.05 -13.76 -5.52
CA ARG A 292 7.85 -12.57 -5.17
C ARG A 292 8.89 -12.26 -6.25
N ALA A 293 9.55 -13.29 -6.78
CA ALA A 293 10.51 -13.14 -7.87
C ALA A 293 9.84 -12.56 -9.13
N ALA A 294 8.68 -13.09 -9.53
CA ALA A 294 7.92 -12.61 -10.68
C ALA A 294 7.45 -11.16 -10.51
N PHE A 295 6.93 -10.80 -9.32
CA PHE A 295 6.53 -9.43 -8.98
C PHE A 295 7.71 -8.46 -9.09
N LEU A 296 8.84 -8.77 -8.44
CA LEU A 296 10.04 -7.92 -8.44
C LEU A 296 10.63 -7.74 -9.84
N ALA A 297 10.70 -8.82 -10.62
CA ALA A 297 11.18 -8.78 -12.00
C ALA A 297 10.24 -7.96 -12.91
N THR A 298 8.94 -8.11 -12.76
CA THR A 298 7.94 -7.35 -13.53
C THR A 298 7.99 -5.87 -13.16
N TYR A 299 8.08 -5.55 -11.87
CA TYR A 299 8.23 -4.18 -11.41
C TYR A 299 9.49 -3.53 -11.99
N ALA A 300 10.63 -4.20 -11.86
CA ALA A 300 11.92 -3.68 -12.36
C ALA A 300 11.91 -3.45 -13.87
N ARG A 301 11.28 -4.33 -14.64
CA ARG A 301 11.13 -4.19 -16.10
C ARG A 301 10.23 -3.00 -16.48
N LYS A 302 9.10 -2.82 -15.78
CA LYS A 302 8.13 -1.75 -16.08
C LYS A 302 8.62 -0.37 -15.62
N HIS A 303 9.37 -0.29 -14.53
CA HIS A 303 9.74 0.97 -13.87
C HIS A 303 11.25 1.23 -13.84
N GLN A 304 12.04 0.50 -14.66
CA GLN A 304 13.49 0.68 -14.86
C GLN A 304 14.31 0.56 -13.56
N GLY A 305 13.86 -0.25 -12.62
CA GLY A 305 14.56 -0.51 -11.36
C GLY A 305 13.69 -1.18 -10.30
N PRO A 306 14.28 -1.59 -9.18
CA PRO A 306 13.53 -2.18 -8.09
C PRO A 306 12.59 -1.14 -7.44
N PRO A 307 11.51 -1.57 -6.77
CA PRO A 307 10.64 -0.64 -6.04
C PRO A 307 11.43 0.07 -4.92
N PRO A 308 11.41 1.41 -4.87
CA PRO A 308 12.12 2.15 -3.83
C PRO A 308 11.62 1.81 -2.41
N VAL A 309 10.32 1.58 -2.25
CA VAL A 309 9.70 1.06 -1.03
C VAL A 309 8.93 -0.21 -1.38
N PRO A 310 9.58 -1.39 -1.30
CA PRO A 310 9.00 -2.66 -1.77
C PRO A 310 7.71 -3.04 -1.09
N MET A 311 7.58 -2.80 0.22
CA MET A 311 6.36 -3.03 0.98
C MET A 311 5.16 -2.29 0.39
N ALA A 312 5.32 -0.99 0.08
CA ALA A 312 4.23 -0.16 -0.44
C ALA A 312 3.74 -0.67 -1.80
N ALA A 313 4.66 -1.04 -2.69
CA ALA A 313 4.33 -1.61 -3.99
C ALA A 313 3.60 -2.95 -3.88
N ALA A 314 4.14 -3.88 -3.07
CA ALA A 314 3.59 -5.22 -2.91
C ALA A 314 2.21 -5.21 -2.21
N GLN A 315 2.04 -4.38 -1.18
CA GLN A 315 0.77 -4.22 -0.48
C GLN A 315 -0.31 -3.62 -1.39
N SER A 316 0.05 -2.64 -2.23
CA SER A 316 -0.91 -2.03 -3.16
C SER A 316 -1.28 -2.97 -4.30
N TYR A 317 -0.35 -3.77 -4.78
CA TYR A 317 -0.63 -4.85 -5.73
C TYR A 317 -1.63 -5.86 -5.15
N ASP A 318 -1.40 -6.33 -3.92
CA ASP A 318 -2.31 -7.24 -3.22
C ASP A 318 -3.68 -6.57 -2.93
N ALA A 319 -3.69 -5.26 -2.61
CA ALA A 319 -4.93 -4.50 -2.39
C ALA A 319 -5.84 -4.50 -3.62
N MET A 320 -5.28 -4.28 -4.81
CA MET A 320 -6.04 -4.30 -6.06
C MET A 320 -6.65 -5.70 -6.31
N TYR A 321 -5.89 -6.76 -6.07
CA TYR A 321 -6.41 -8.12 -6.19
C TYR A 321 -7.49 -8.44 -5.15
N LEU A 322 -7.33 -8.02 -3.89
CA LEU A 322 -8.34 -8.20 -2.84
C LEU A 322 -9.66 -7.50 -3.21
N LEU A 323 -9.60 -6.26 -3.71
CA LEU A 323 -10.77 -5.55 -4.24
C LEU A 323 -11.39 -6.29 -5.44
N THR A 324 -10.56 -6.77 -6.36
CA THR A 324 -11.03 -7.53 -7.53
C THR A 324 -11.73 -8.83 -7.12
N TYR A 325 -11.17 -9.58 -6.17
CA TYR A 325 -11.81 -10.78 -5.63
C TYR A 325 -13.16 -10.47 -4.98
N ALA A 326 -13.25 -9.33 -4.27
CA ALA A 326 -14.52 -8.89 -3.69
C ALA A 326 -15.53 -8.51 -4.79
N ILE A 327 -15.12 -7.77 -5.81
CA ILE A 327 -15.97 -7.40 -6.96
C ILE A 327 -16.51 -8.65 -7.65
N PHE A 328 -15.68 -9.67 -7.88
CA PHE A 328 -16.12 -10.94 -8.48
C PHE A 328 -17.04 -11.75 -7.57
N ALA A 329 -16.99 -11.54 -6.25
CA ALA A 329 -17.85 -12.21 -5.29
C ALA A 329 -19.24 -11.58 -5.15
N VAL A 330 -19.39 -10.30 -5.58
CA VAL A 330 -20.69 -9.61 -5.52
C VAL A 330 -21.73 -10.30 -6.40
N ARG A 331 -22.88 -10.57 -5.82
CA ARG A 331 -24.06 -11.07 -6.54
C ARG A 331 -25.12 -9.99 -6.58
N GLY A 332 -25.59 -9.65 -7.78
CA GLY A 332 -26.58 -8.61 -7.99
C GLY A 332 -25.96 -7.25 -8.30
N LYS A 333 -26.44 -6.18 -7.68
CA LYS A 333 -25.99 -4.81 -7.96
C LYS A 333 -24.57 -4.60 -7.45
N LEU A 334 -23.68 -4.15 -8.33
CA LEU A 334 -22.31 -3.80 -7.98
C LEU A 334 -22.28 -2.36 -7.45
N ASP A 335 -22.20 -2.23 -6.13
CA ASP A 335 -22.09 -0.93 -5.43
C ASP A 335 -21.18 -1.07 -4.18
N GLY A 336 -20.91 0.07 -3.52
CA GLY A 336 -20.02 0.11 -2.36
C GLY A 336 -20.45 -0.82 -1.20
N PRO A 337 -21.72 -0.81 -0.77
CA PRO A 337 -22.21 -1.74 0.26
C PRO A 337 -22.00 -3.22 -0.09
N ALA A 338 -22.26 -3.61 -1.34
CA ALA A 338 -22.05 -4.98 -1.80
C ALA A 338 -20.56 -5.36 -1.81
N ILE A 339 -19.68 -4.45 -2.23
CA ILE A 339 -18.22 -4.67 -2.20
C ILE A 339 -17.72 -4.75 -0.75
N LYS A 340 -18.20 -3.88 0.16
CA LYS A 340 -17.89 -3.98 1.60
C LYS A 340 -18.22 -5.36 2.14
N GLN A 341 -19.46 -5.83 1.92
CA GLN A 341 -19.91 -7.15 2.37
C GLN A 341 -19.08 -8.28 1.77
N ALA A 342 -18.70 -8.15 0.49
CA ALA A 342 -17.86 -9.14 -0.18
C ALA A 342 -16.43 -9.16 0.37
N LEU A 343 -15.83 -8.00 0.71
CA LEU A 343 -14.53 -7.93 1.39
C LEU A 343 -14.57 -8.62 2.76
N GLU A 344 -15.62 -8.41 3.54
CA GLU A 344 -15.83 -9.01 4.87
C GLU A 344 -16.05 -10.53 4.82
N ASN A 345 -16.41 -11.05 3.66
CA ASN A 345 -16.76 -12.45 3.46
C ASN A 345 -16.11 -13.04 2.21
N LEU A 346 -14.85 -12.73 1.95
CA LEU A 346 -14.14 -13.25 0.78
C LEU A 346 -14.24 -14.79 0.71
N PRO A 347 -14.88 -15.34 -0.35
CA PRO A 347 -15.17 -16.77 -0.41
C PRO A 347 -13.97 -17.61 -0.85
N ARG A 348 -12.95 -16.97 -1.44
CA ARG A 348 -11.77 -17.63 -2.01
C ARG A 348 -10.50 -17.07 -1.39
N THR A 349 -9.57 -17.96 -1.10
CA THR A 349 -8.21 -17.60 -0.70
C THR A 349 -7.50 -16.88 -1.85
N TYR A 350 -6.92 -15.73 -1.55
CA TYR A 350 -6.03 -15.02 -2.46
C TYR A 350 -4.57 -15.29 -2.07
N TYR A 351 -3.80 -15.81 -3.01
CA TYR A 351 -2.37 -16.05 -2.85
C TYR A 351 -1.61 -14.80 -3.32
N GLY A 352 -1.40 -13.86 -2.43
CA GLY A 352 -0.77 -12.58 -2.70
C GLY A 352 0.75 -12.62 -2.79
N VAL A 353 1.33 -11.47 -3.09
CA VAL A 353 2.79 -11.25 -3.12
C VAL A 353 3.33 -11.08 -1.70
N VAL A 354 2.61 -10.34 -0.86
CA VAL A 354 2.95 -10.16 0.55
C VAL A 354 2.64 -11.42 1.33
N ALA A 355 1.42 -11.93 1.21
CA ALA A 355 0.93 -13.05 2.00
C ALA A 355 -0.15 -13.83 1.27
N THR A 356 -0.51 -14.99 1.82
CA THR A 356 -1.73 -15.70 1.47
C THR A 356 -2.86 -15.19 2.35
N TYR A 357 -3.93 -14.70 1.72
CA TYR A 357 -5.10 -14.11 2.39
C TYR A 357 -6.29 -15.07 2.33
N ASP A 358 -6.65 -15.68 3.45
CA ASP A 358 -7.85 -16.49 3.59
C ASP A 358 -8.86 -15.77 4.49
N ARG A 359 -9.86 -15.14 3.91
CA ARG A 359 -10.85 -14.28 4.58
C ARG A 359 -10.17 -13.26 5.51
N PRO A 360 -9.39 -12.32 4.95
CA PRO A 360 -8.56 -11.40 5.75
C PRO A 360 -9.37 -10.39 6.56
N PHE A 361 -10.61 -10.13 6.17
CA PHE A 361 -11.50 -9.19 6.82
C PHE A 361 -12.78 -9.88 7.31
N THR A 362 -13.39 -9.28 8.33
CA THR A 362 -14.72 -9.65 8.85
C THR A 362 -15.53 -8.38 9.14
N PRO A 363 -16.83 -8.47 9.45
CA PRO A 363 -17.57 -7.31 9.93
C PRO A 363 -16.92 -6.63 11.15
N ASP A 364 -16.26 -7.40 12.03
CA ASP A 364 -15.69 -6.90 13.29
C ASP A 364 -14.19 -6.60 13.20
N ASP A 365 -13.53 -6.94 12.08
CA ASP A 365 -12.10 -6.73 11.91
C ASP A 365 -11.76 -6.30 10.47
N LYS A 366 -11.22 -5.08 10.32
CA LYS A 366 -10.85 -4.45 9.06
C LYS A 366 -9.34 -4.49 8.78
N GLU A 367 -8.57 -5.24 9.57
CA GLU A 367 -7.12 -5.37 9.45
C GLU A 367 -6.76 -6.71 8.79
N ALA A 368 -6.17 -6.72 7.61
CA ALA A 368 -5.76 -7.97 6.96
C ALA A 368 -4.49 -8.56 7.59
N VAL A 369 -3.59 -7.71 8.08
CA VAL A 369 -2.27 -8.13 8.58
C VAL A 369 -2.33 -8.37 10.08
N THR A 370 -1.78 -9.49 10.50
CA THR A 370 -1.63 -9.87 11.92
C THR A 370 -0.15 -9.94 12.30
N SER A 371 0.16 -9.93 13.60
CA SER A 371 1.55 -9.89 14.10
C SER A 371 2.43 -11.04 13.61
N ASN A 372 1.86 -12.22 13.36
CA ASN A 372 2.57 -13.37 12.81
C ASN A 372 2.98 -13.23 11.34
N MET A 373 2.51 -12.19 10.66
CA MET A 373 2.92 -11.85 9.29
C MET A 373 4.09 -10.86 9.25
N LEU A 374 4.49 -10.31 10.40
CA LEU A 374 5.63 -9.42 10.48
C LEU A 374 6.95 -10.22 10.50
N ILE A 375 7.95 -9.63 9.89
CA ILE A 375 9.34 -10.10 9.85
C ILE A 375 10.25 -8.95 10.29
N MET A 376 11.38 -9.28 10.93
CA MET A 376 12.35 -8.27 11.29
C MET A 376 13.31 -8.03 10.11
N GLY A 377 13.27 -6.79 9.59
CA GLY A 377 14.24 -6.31 8.63
C GLY A 377 15.47 -5.73 9.31
N GLN A 378 16.61 -5.81 8.64
CA GLN A 378 17.85 -5.17 9.06
C GLN A 378 18.54 -4.51 7.88
N VAL A 379 19.08 -3.32 8.09
CA VAL A 379 19.95 -2.68 7.08
C VAL A 379 21.31 -3.38 7.11
N ARG A 380 21.72 -3.94 5.98
CA ARG A 380 23.04 -4.53 5.76
C ARG A 380 23.58 -4.09 4.39
N LYS A 381 24.76 -3.49 4.38
CA LYS A 381 25.40 -2.97 3.16
C LYS A 381 24.48 -2.07 2.35
N GLY A 382 23.77 -1.18 3.05
CA GLY A 382 22.83 -0.22 2.45
C GLY A 382 21.56 -0.84 1.86
N LYS A 383 21.19 -2.06 2.24
CA LYS A 383 19.95 -2.73 1.79
C LYS A 383 19.20 -3.32 2.98
N VAL A 384 17.88 -3.38 2.87
CA VAL A 384 17.04 -4.11 3.84
C VAL A 384 17.10 -5.59 3.52
N THR A 385 17.51 -6.40 4.50
CA THR A 385 17.57 -7.86 4.46
C THR A 385 16.85 -8.45 5.65
N PHE A 386 16.66 -9.77 5.68
CA PHE A 386 16.12 -10.46 6.87
C PHE A 386 17.11 -10.37 8.03
N ALA A 387 16.66 -9.87 9.19
CA ALA A 387 17.47 -9.92 10.42
C ALA A 387 17.68 -11.36 10.90
N TYR A 388 16.67 -12.19 10.69
CA TYR A 388 16.67 -13.62 10.99
C TYR A 388 16.55 -14.42 9.69
N PRO A 389 17.57 -15.21 9.30
CA PRO A 389 17.58 -15.95 8.03
C PRO A 389 16.41 -16.92 7.86
N GLU A 390 15.89 -17.48 8.96
CA GLU A 390 14.73 -18.37 8.97
C GLU A 390 13.45 -17.69 8.45
N ASP A 391 13.31 -16.38 8.63
CA ASP A 391 12.15 -15.61 8.16
C ASP A 391 12.06 -15.57 6.62
N ALA A 392 13.17 -15.74 5.91
CA ALA A 392 13.17 -15.79 4.45
C ALA A 392 12.36 -16.97 3.89
N ARG A 393 12.23 -18.04 4.66
CA ARG A 393 11.52 -19.27 4.29
C ARG A 393 10.09 -19.32 4.84
N ARG A 394 9.68 -18.33 5.64
CA ARG A 394 8.32 -18.31 6.19
C ARG A 394 7.29 -18.02 5.12
N ASN A 395 6.29 -18.87 5.05
CA ASN A 395 5.06 -18.55 4.33
C ASN A 395 4.21 -17.66 5.23
N LEU A 396 4.10 -16.38 4.89
CA LEU A 396 3.24 -15.44 5.58
C LEU A 396 1.79 -15.77 5.20
N PHE A 397 1.02 -16.20 6.18
CA PHE A 397 -0.34 -16.66 5.98
C PHE A 397 -1.28 -15.89 6.91
N VAL A 398 -2.31 -15.26 6.32
CA VAL A 398 -3.42 -14.71 7.10
C VAL A 398 -4.30 -15.88 7.51
N GLN A 399 -4.31 -16.16 8.80
CA GLN A 399 -5.22 -17.14 9.33
C GLN A 399 -6.67 -16.69 9.09
N ARG A 400 -7.51 -17.62 8.61
CA ARG A 400 -8.92 -17.34 8.35
C ARG A 400 -9.57 -16.78 9.61
N LYS A 401 -10.11 -15.58 9.52
CA LYS A 401 -10.87 -14.95 10.58
C LYS A 401 -12.28 -15.51 10.61
N ARG A 402 -12.79 -15.77 11.80
CA ARG A 402 -14.14 -16.33 12.05
C ARG A 402 -15.11 -15.23 12.38
#